data_5835442b0d1930489a67314a97f19636
#
_entry.id   5835442b0d1930489a67314a97f19636
#
_cell.length_a   1.000
_cell.length_b   1.000
_cell.length_c   1.000
_cell.angle_alpha   90.00
_cell.angle_beta   90.00
_cell.angle_gamma   90.00
#
_symmetry.space_group_name_H-M   'P 1'
#
loop_
_entity.id
_entity.type
_entity.pdbx_description
1 polymer ?
#
loop_
_entity_poly.entity_id
_entity_poly.type
_entity_poly.pdbx_seq_one_letter_code
_entity_poly.pdbx_strand_id
1 'polypeptide(L)'
;MATTAGSGEGSKGSRAPRRVVSATDDHGKSRVASDGRSLASLEVWGAGSTLFHNVWRTDSSSRVPYPTGGPDPAATFTEMSQIFPGPGGTHFTISIWPANYPPEDTLPMWMHSTATVDYILIMSGEICCFFDSGEKVTLSAGDCLVQNGTEHAWRNESASECVMAAIAVGVIRDNR
;
A
#
# COMPACT_ATOMS: atom_id res chain seq x y z
N MET A 1 -23.53 5.81 -42.32
CA MET A 1 -22.09 5.78 -41.89
C MET A 1 -22.07 5.88 -40.40
N ALA A 2 -21.85 4.78 -39.72
CA ALA A 2 -21.79 4.70 -38.25
C ALA A 2 -20.33 4.84 -37.81
N THR A 3 -20.02 5.88 -37.09
CA THR A 3 -18.70 6.08 -36.44
C THR A 3 -18.65 5.26 -35.15
N THR A 4 -17.87 4.22 -35.16
CA THR A 4 -17.50 3.44 -33.93
C THR A 4 -16.57 4.27 -33.08
N ALA A 5 -17.05 4.66 -31.89
CA ALA A 5 -16.22 5.20 -30.84
C ALA A 5 -15.32 4.06 -30.29
N GLY A 6 -14.04 4.20 -30.47
CA GLY A 6 -13.04 3.32 -29.86
C GLY A 6 -13.00 3.56 -28.35
N SER A 7 -13.41 2.56 -27.57
CA SER A 7 -13.23 2.50 -26.14
C SER A 7 -11.74 2.25 -25.83
N GLY A 8 -11.02 3.30 -25.48
CA GLY A 8 -9.67 3.19 -24.90
C GLY A 8 -9.74 2.72 -23.44
N GLU A 9 -9.99 1.45 -23.21
CA GLU A 9 -9.74 0.82 -21.91
C GLU A 9 -8.24 0.57 -21.75
N GLY A 10 -7.51 1.58 -21.29
CA GLY A 10 -6.19 1.42 -20.71
C GLY A 10 -6.32 0.61 -19.43
N SER A 11 -5.99 -0.67 -19.51
CA SER A 11 -6.13 -1.68 -18.46
C SER A 11 -5.35 -1.29 -17.19
N LYS A 12 -6.02 -0.69 -16.21
CA LYS A 12 -5.49 -0.50 -14.83
C LYS A 12 -5.11 -1.83 -14.17
N GLY A 13 -5.62 -2.96 -14.66
CA GLY A 13 -5.34 -4.30 -14.12
C GLY A 13 -3.94 -4.85 -14.41
N SER A 14 -3.20 -4.29 -15.39
CA SER A 14 -1.87 -4.79 -15.77
C SER A 14 -0.77 -4.37 -14.78
N ARG A 15 -1.00 -3.37 -13.93
CA ARG A 15 -0.02 -2.82 -12.97
C ARG A 15 -0.09 -3.45 -11.58
N ALA A 16 -1.18 -4.15 -11.26
CA ALA A 16 -1.31 -4.82 -9.97
C ALA A 16 -0.29 -5.95 -9.84
N PRO A 17 0.37 -6.09 -8.67
CA PRO A 17 1.26 -7.21 -8.41
C PRO A 17 0.48 -8.54 -8.42
N ARG A 18 1.16 -9.63 -8.78
CA ARG A 18 0.59 -10.97 -8.55
C ARG A 18 0.62 -11.25 -7.06
N ARG A 19 -0.54 -11.61 -6.52
CA ARG A 19 -0.70 -12.06 -5.14
C ARG A 19 -0.96 -13.56 -5.11
N VAL A 20 -0.18 -14.28 -4.32
CA VAL A 20 -0.41 -15.68 -4.00
C VAL A 20 -0.69 -15.79 -2.51
N VAL A 21 -1.80 -16.41 -2.14
CA VAL A 21 -2.21 -16.63 -0.75
C VAL A 21 -2.19 -18.12 -0.46
N SER A 22 -1.50 -18.51 0.60
CA SER A 22 -1.50 -19.88 1.12
C SER A 22 -2.58 -20.05 2.18
N ALA A 23 -3.12 -21.25 2.29
CA ALA A 23 -4.08 -21.62 3.32
C ALA A 23 -3.91 -23.10 3.70
N THR A 24 -4.62 -23.53 4.75
CA THR A 24 -4.65 -24.93 5.20
C THR A 24 -6.02 -25.53 4.90
N ASP A 25 -6.04 -26.70 4.27
CA ASP A 25 -7.27 -27.44 3.98
C ASP A 25 -7.79 -28.22 5.21
N ASP A 26 -8.97 -28.83 5.09
CA ASP A 26 -9.64 -29.55 6.16
C ASP A 26 -8.86 -30.79 6.64
N HIS A 27 -7.83 -31.22 5.88
CA HIS A 27 -6.90 -32.30 6.24
C HIS A 27 -5.59 -31.78 6.85
N GLY A 28 -5.49 -30.50 7.15
CA GLY A 28 -4.29 -29.86 7.69
C GLY A 28 -3.15 -29.70 6.68
N LYS A 29 -3.43 -29.79 5.36
CA LYS A 29 -2.41 -29.65 4.31
C LYS A 29 -2.37 -28.21 3.79
N SER A 30 -1.16 -27.69 3.62
CA SER A 30 -0.92 -26.39 3.01
C SER A 30 -1.27 -26.40 1.53
N ARG A 31 -1.98 -25.37 1.08
CA ARG A 31 -2.48 -25.20 -0.29
C ARG A 31 -2.28 -23.75 -0.75
N VAL A 32 -2.27 -23.56 -2.06
CA VAL A 32 -2.51 -22.24 -2.64
C VAL A 32 -4.02 -21.98 -2.59
N ALA A 33 -4.44 -20.98 -1.81
CA ALA A 33 -5.84 -20.58 -1.70
C ALA A 33 -6.27 -19.66 -2.86
N SER A 34 -5.38 -18.76 -3.27
CA SER A 34 -5.59 -17.89 -4.42
C SER A 34 -4.28 -17.52 -5.10
N ASP A 35 -4.33 -17.29 -6.41
CA ASP A 35 -3.21 -16.88 -7.23
C ASP A 35 -3.73 -15.99 -8.36
N GLY A 36 -3.32 -14.73 -8.39
CA GLY A 36 -3.80 -13.79 -9.40
C GLY A 36 -3.34 -12.35 -9.20
N ARG A 37 -3.83 -11.47 -10.08
CA ARG A 37 -3.53 -10.03 -10.07
C ARG A 37 -4.75 -9.15 -9.75
N SER A 38 -5.88 -9.76 -9.39
CA SER A 38 -7.08 -9.01 -8.99
C SER A 38 -6.96 -8.59 -7.54
N LEU A 39 -6.60 -7.34 -7.29
CA LEU A 39 -6.50 -6.75 -5.96
C LEU A 39 -7.47 -5.58 -5.84
N ALA A 40 -8.07 -5.42 -4.67
CA ALA A 40 -8.76 -4.17 -4.35
C ALA A 40 -7.74 -3.04 -4.33
N SER A 41 -8.06 -1.95 -5.02
CA SER A 41 -7.13 -0.85 -5.25
C SER A 41 -7.85 0.49 -5.12
N LEU A 42 -7.13 1.50 -4.64
CA LEU A 42 -7.65 2.84 -4.41
C LEU A 42 -6.66 3.89 -4.91
N GLU A 43 -7.11 4.78 -5.79
CA GLU A 43 -6.44 6.06 -6.04
C GLU A 43 -6.91 7.04 -4.97
N VAL A 44 -6.05 7.33 -4.00
CA VAL A 44 -6.45 7.92 -2.72
C VAL A 44 -6.90 9.38 -2.85
N TRP A 45 -6.33 10.13 -3.80
CA TRP A 45 -6.59 11.56 -3.97
C TRP A 45 -7.15 11.91 -5.36
N GLY A 46 -7.83 10.95 -5.98
CA GLY A 46 -8.44 11.10 -7.30
C GLY A 46 -7.59 10.52 -8.43
N ALA A 47 -8.12 10.63 -9.64
CA ALA A 47 -7.50 10.05 -10.83
C ALA A 47 -6.10 10.60 -11.09
N GLY A 48 -5.13 9.70 -11.30
CA GLY A 48 -3.72 10.06 -11.53
C GLY A 48 -2.90 10.28 -10.28
N SER A 49 -3.47 10.13 -9.09
CA SER A 49 -2.76 10.18 -7.81
C SER A 49 -2.06 8.85 -7.49
N THR A 50 -1.52 8.74 -6.28
CA THR A 50 -0.94 7.49 -5.79
C THR A 50 -1.98 6.38 -5.78
N LEU A 51 -1.65 5.26 -6.43
CA LEU A 51 -2.47 4.06 -6.47
C LEU A 51 -1.99 3.06 -5.42
N PHE A 52 -2.86 2.71 -4.49
CA PHE A 52 -2.61 1.68 -3.49
C PHE A 52 -3.30 0.37 -3.88
N HIS A 53 -2.58 -0.74 -3.79
CA HIS A 53 -3.09 -2.11 -3.90
C HIS A 53 -3.13 -2.73 -2.51
N ASN A 54 -4.31 -3.21 -2.09
CA ASN A 54 -4.49 -3.94 -0.85
C ASN A 54 -4.02 -5.38 -1.04
N VAL A 55 -2.87 -5.74 -0.47
CA VAL A 55 -2.30 -7.08 -0.60
C VAL A 55 -2.87 -8.02 0.46
N TRP A 56 -2.81 -7.61 1.73
CA TRP A 56 -3.33 -8.39 2.86
C TRP A 56 -3.51 -7.51 4.09
N ARG A 57 -4.43 -7.89 4.96
CA ARG A 57 -4.55 -7.26 6.28
C ARG A 57 -4.99 -8.26 7.32
N THR A 58 -4.63 -7.97 8.57
CA THR A 58 -5.06 -8.71 9.76
C THR A 58 -5.55 -7.72 10.81
N ASP A 59 -6.27 -8.23 11.78
CA ASP A 59 -6.60 -7.56 13.02
C ASP A 59 -6.15 -8.39 14.23
N SER A 60 -6.38 -7.92 15.43
CA SER A 60 -6.00 -8.60 16.66
C SER A 60 -6.75 -9.94 16.88
N SER A 61 -7.83 -10.17 16.15
CA SER A 61 -8.62 -11.42 16.19
C SER A 61 -8.16 -12.44 15.14
N SER A 62 -7.33 -12.05 14.18
CA SER A 62 -6.84 -12.93 13.10
C SER A 62 -6.08 -14.13 13.65
N ARG A 63 -6.26 -15.28 13.04
CA ARG A 63 -5.67 -16.56 13.47
C ARG A 63 -4.95 -17.24 12.32
N VAL A 64 -3.95 -18.03 12.67
CA VAL A 64 -3.24 -18.93 11.75
C VAL A 64 -3.36 -20.37 12.25
N PRO A 65 -3.39 -21.37 11.37
CA PRO A 65 -3.35 -21.27 9.92
C PRO A 65 -4.64 -20.69 9.34
N TYR A 66 -4.52 -19.97 8.19
CA TYR A 66 -5.69 -19.47 7.46
C TYR A 66 -6.38 -20.63 6.72
N PRO A 67 -7.71 -20.80 6.82
CA PRO A 67 -8.41 -21.92 6.20
C PRO A 67 -8.63 -21.68 4.69
N THR A 68 -8.63 -22.77 3.91
CA THR A 68 -9.11 -22.71 2.53
C THR A 68 -10.59 -22.32 2.50
N GLY A 69 -10.95 -21.43 1.55
CA GLY A 69 -12.33 -20.89 1.48
C GLY A 69 -12.66 -19.84 2.53
N GLY A 70 -11.71 -19.46 3.37
CA GLY A 70 -11.88 -18.31 4.27
C GLY A 70 -12.08 -16.99 3.51
N PRO A 71 -12.73 -15.97 4.12
CA PRO A 71 -12.98 -14.69 3.47
C PRO A 71 -11.65 -13.96 3.20
N ASP A 72 -11.48 -13.40 2.00
CA ASP A 72 -10.30 -12.59 1.69
C ASP A 72 -10.36 -11.26 2.47
N PRO A 73 -9.51 -11.03 3.48
CA PRO A 73 -9.55 -9.80 4.27
C PRO A 73 -9.11 -8.57 3.46
N ALA A 74 -8.52 -8.78 2.29
CA ALA A 74 -8.10 -7.72 1.37
C ALA A 74 -9.08 -7.50 0.21
N ALA A 75 -10.28 -8.13 0.23
CA ALA A 75 -11.25 -8.07 -0.87
C ALA A 75 -11.82 -6.66 -1.12
N THR A 76 -11.79 -5.77 -0.12
CA THR A 76 -12.32 -4.41 -0.23
C THR A 76 -11.28 -3.39 0.15
N PHE A 77 -11.24 -2.28 -0.58
CA PHE A 77 -10.40 -1.12 -0.27
C PHE A 77 -11.08 0.11 -0.86
N THR A 78 -11.79 0.86 -0.03
CA THR A 78 -12.69 1.93 -0.46
C THR A 78 -12.35 3.30 0.13
N GLU A 79 -11.50 3.34 1.16
CA GLU A 79 -11.14 4.57 1.84
C GLU A 79 -9.71 4.52 2.43
N MET A 80 -9.09 5.68 2.54
CA MET A 80 -7.71 5.86 3.03
C MET A 80 -7.52 5.37 4.47
N SER A 81 -8.52 5.55 5.32
CA SER A 81 -8.48 5.12 6.73
C SER A 81 -8.16 3.62 6.90
N GLN A 82 -8.48 2.82 5.90
CA GLN A 82 -8.23 1.38 5.90
C GLN A 82 -6.73 1.01 5.79
N ILE A 83 -5.85 1.97 5.45
CA ILE A 83 -4.38 1.74 5.40
C ILE A 83 -3.82 1.59 6.81
N PHE A 84 -4.47 2.18 7.83
CA PHE A 84 -3.96 2.25 9.18
C PHE A 84 -4.60 1.18 10.06
N PRO A 85 -3.93 0.06 10.34
CA PRO A 85 -4.47 -0.98 11.20
C PRO A 85 -4.54 -0.52 12.65
N GLY A 86 -5.56 -0.99 13.38
CA GLY A 86 -5.62 -0.83 14.82
C GLY A 86 -4.55 -1.67 15.55
N PRO A 87 -4.37 -1.48 16.87
CA PRO A 87 -3.38 -2.21 17.65
C PRO A 87 -3.49 -3.74 17.48
N GLY A 88 -2.35 -4.38 17.20
CA GLY A 88 -2.26 -5.82 16.94
C GLY A 88 -2.69 -6.26 15.54
N GLY A 89 -3.11 -5.32 14.69
CA GLY A 89 -3.39 -5.57 13.28
C GLY A 89 -2.19 -5.29 12.39
N THR A 90 -2.28 -5.72 11.13
CA THR A 90 -1.30 -5.39 10.08
C THR A 90 -2.02 -5.02 8.79
N HIS A 91 -1.36 -4.21 7.97
CA HIS A 91 -1.80 -3.94 6.61
C HIS A 91 -0.60 -3.97 5.67
N PHE A 92 -0.64 -4.86 4.68
CA PHE A 92 0.35 -4.94 3.61
C PHE A 92 -0.21 -4.31 2.35
N THR A 93 0.44 -3.27 1.86
CA THR A 93 0.09 -2.56 0.63
C THR A 93 1.26 -2.52 -0.33
N ILE A 94 0.94 -2.38 -1.62
CA ILE A 94 1.88 -1.93 -2.63
C ILE A 94 1.32 -0.65 -3.23
N SER A 95 2.10 0.42 -3.21
CA SER A 95 1.72 1.72 -3.74
C SER A 95 2.56 2.10 -4.95
N ILE A 96 1.93 2.76 -5.91
CA ILE A 96 2.55 3.30 -7.12
C ILE A 96 2.43 4.82 -7.05
N TRP A 97 3.56 5.47 -6.95
CA TRP A 97 3.68 6.92 -6.83
C TRP A 97 4.04 7.51 -8.19
N PRO A 98 3.19 8.35 -8.78
CA PRO A 98 3.50 9.01 -10.05
C PRO A 98 4.76 9.87 -9.97
N ALA A 99 5.38 10.13 -11.12
CA ALA A 99 6.48 11.08 -11.25
C ALA A 99 6.07 12.48 -10.76
N ASN A 100 6.95 13.17 -10.04
CA ASN A 100 6.73 14.53 -9.53
C ASN A 100 5.43 14.70 -8.72
N TYR A 101 5.09 13.72 -7.87
CA TYR A 101 3.84 13.69 -7.12
C TYR A 101 4.05 13.43 -5.62
N PRO A 102 3.27 14.06 -4.70
CA PRO A 102 2.34 15.17 -4.94
C PRO A 102 3.05 16.47 -5.36
N PRO A 103 2.33 17.52 -5.82
CA PRO A 103 2.93 18.83 -6.07
C PRO A 103 3.65 19.35 -4.83
N GLU A 104 4.78 20.03 -5.01
CA GLU A 104 5.67 20.44 -3.92
C GLU A 104 4.99 21.40 -2.93
N ASP A 105 4.21 22.35 -3.45
CA ASP A 105 3.47 23.34 -2.67
C ASP A 105 2.36 22.73 -1.81
N THR A 106 1.98 21.49 -2.07
CA THR A 106 0.98 20.75 -1.28
C THR A 106 1.59 19.89 -0.18
N LEU A 107 2.92 19.70 -0.16
CA LEU A 107 3.60 18.79 0.75
C LEU A 107 3.25 18.99 2.24
N PRO A 108 3.10 20.24 2.76
CA PRO A 108 2.70 20.44 4.16
C PRO A 108 1.34 19.83 4.51
N MET A 109 0.43 19.70 3.56
CA MET A 109 -0.90 19.09 3.76
C MET A 109 -0.83 17.56 3.88
N TRP A 110 0.31 16.97 3.50
CA TRP A 110 0.53 15.52 3.49
C TRP A 110 1.31 15.04 4.71
N MET A 111 1.79 15.97 5.54
CA MET A 111 2.46 15.64 6.80
C MET A 111 1.47 14.95 7.74
N HIS A 112 1.84 13.78 8.23
CA HIS A 112 0.99 12.99 9.12
C HIS A 112 1.83 12.04 9.97
N SER A 113 1.23 11.56 11.04
CA SER A 113 1.77 10.48 11.87
C SER A 113 0.68 9.46 12.19
N THR A 114 1.07 8.23 12.37
CA THR A 114 0.16 7.10 12.60
C THR A 114 0.54 6.33 13.85
N ALA A 115 -0.42 5.59 14.43
CA ALA A 115 -0.14 4.66 15.53
C ALA A 115 0.33 3.31 14.96
N THR A 116 1.36 3.35 14.10
CA THR A 116 1.93 2.17 13.45
C THR A 116 3.44 2.20 13.47
N VAL A 117 4.05 1.03 13.36
CA VAL A 117 5.41 0.87 12.84
C VAL A 117 5.27 0.37 11.42
N ASP A 118 5.84 1.13 10.45
CA ASP A 118 5.73 0.75 9.04
C ASP A 118 7.10 0.29 8.53
N TYR A 119 7.11 -0.90 7.95
CA TYR A 119 8.26 -1.43 7.24
C TYR A 119 8.10 -1.13 5.76
N ILE A 120 8.95 -0.25 5.25
CA ILE A 120 8.92 0.25 3.88
C ILE A 120 10.06 -0.38 3.08
N LEU A 121 9.76 -0.82 1.86
CA LEU A 121 10.77 -1.28 0.89
C LEU A 121 10.48 -0.62 -0.46
N ILE A 122 11.47 0.02 -1.04
CA ILE A 122 11.37 0.54 -2.41
C ILE A 122 11.64 -0.59 -3.39
N MET A 123 10.64 -0.93 -4.20
CA MET A 123 10.73 -2.03 -5.17
C MET A 123 11.30 -1.55 -6.51
N SER A 124 10.99 -0.33 -6.93
CA SER A 124 11.53 0.32 -8.13
C SER A 124 11.37 1.83 -8.07
N GLY A 125 12.20 2.56 -8.83
CA GLY A 125 12.21 4.02 -8.82
C GLY A 125 12.86 4.58 -7.56
N GLU A 126 12.50 5.82 -7.22
CA GLU A 126 12.95 6.51 -6.01
C GLU A 126 11.84 7.38 -5.43
N ILE A 127 11.90 7.67 -4.14
CA ILE A 127 10.94 8.53 -3.43
C ILE A 127 11.62 9.24 -2.28
N CYS A 128 11.17 10.43 -1.95
CA CYS A 128 11.63 11.20 -0.81
C CYS A 128 10.66 11.07 0.36
N CYS A 129 11.21 10.83 1.55
CA CYS A 129 10.52 10.97 2.83
C CYS A 129 10.96 12.28 3.48
N PHE A 130 10.00 13.11 3.88
CA PHE A 130 10.20 14.39 4.55
C PHE A 130 9.75 14.28 5.99
N PHE A 131 10.49 14.87 6.91
CA PHE A 131 10.19 14.91 8.33
C PHE A 131 9.90 16.33 8.80
N ASP A 132 9.14 16.47 9.88
CA ASP A 132 8.78 17.78 10.46
C ASP A 132 10.00 18.54 11.02
N SER A 133 11.11 17.86 11.27
CA SER A 133 12.42 18.48 11.58
C SER A 133 13.03 19.28 10.42
N GLY A 134 12.49 19.13 9.21
CA GLY A 134 13.07 19.66 7.98
C GLY A 134 14.08 18.71 7.32
N GLU A 135 14.34 17.56 7.92
CA GLU A 135 15.17 16.53 7.29
C GLU A 135 14.43 15.85 6.14
N LYS A 136 15.19 15.44 5.14
CA LYS A 136 14.71 14.69 3.97
C LYS A 136 15.65 13.53 3.70
N VAL A 137 15.09 12.38 3.37
CA VAL A 137 15.84 11.22 2.87
C VAL A 137 15.28 10.80 1.52
N THR A 138 16.15 10.55 0.55
CA THR A 138 15.80 9.92 -0.73
C THR A 138 16.10 8.43 -0.65
N LEU A 139 15.11 7.61 -0.98
CA LEU A 139 15.19 6.16 -1.00
C LEU A 139 15.07 5.67 -2.43
N SER A 140 15.94 4.75 -2.81
CA SER A 140 16.00 4.11 -4.13
C SER A 140 15.63 2.63 -4.05
N ALA A 141 15.43 1.99 -5.19
CA ALA A 141 15.11 0.56 -5.26
C ALA A 141 16.07 -0.29 -4.42
N GLY A 142 15.52 -1.10 -3.51
CA GLY A 142 16.24 -1.94 -2.56
C GLY A 142 16.46 -1.30 -1.18
N ASP A 143 16.26 0.02 -1.04
CA ASP A 143 16.35 0.68 0.24
C ASP A 143 15.14 0.37 1.12
N CYS A 144 15.38 0.34 2.44
CA CYS A 144 14.36 0.14 3.45
C CYS A 144 14.30 1.32 4.41
N LEU A 145 13.09 1.66 4.84
CA LEU A 145 12.86 2.62 5.93
C LEU A 145 11.96 1.97 6.97
N VAL A 146 12.29 2.18 8.24
CA VAL A 146 11.39 1.86 9.36
C VAL A 146 10.80 3.17 9.87
N GLN A 147 9.51 3.37 9.64
CA GLN A 147 8.76 4.53 10.10
C GLN A 147 8.13 4.21 11.46
N ASN A 148 8.58 4.88 12.51
CA ASN A 148 8.16 4.63 13.89
C ASN A 148 7.08 5.61 14.38
N GLY A 149 6.00 5.80 13.60
CA GLY A 149 4.90 6.70 13.96
C GLY A 149 5.32 8.17 14.07
N THR A 150 6.44 8.58 13.46
CA THR A 150 6.91 9.96 13.42
C THR A 150 6.15 10.77 12.38
N GLU A 151 6.15 12.10 12.52
CA GLU A 151 5.53 13.01 11.56
C GLU A 151 6.31 13.00 10.25
N HIS A 152 5.66 12.69 9.14
CA HIS A 152 6.32 12.55 7.85
C HIS A 152 5.37 12.79 6.67
N ALA A 153 5.96 13.01 5.50
CA ALA A 153 5.27 13.04 4.22
C ALA A 153 6.13 12.36 3.14
N TRP A 154 5.46 11.89 2.09
CA TRP A 154 6.11 11.25 0.95
C TRP A 154 5.91 12.06 -0.33
N ARG A 155 6.97 12.18 -1.12
CA ARG A 155 6.92 12.79 -2.44
C ARG A 155 7.90 12.11 -3.39
N ASN A 156 7.40 11.71 -4.55
CA ASN A 156 8.25 11.29 -5.65
C ASN A 156 8.70 12.54 -6.42
N GLU A 157 9.97 12.90 -6.28
CA GLU A 157 10.59 14.04 -6.98
C GLU A 157 11.21 13.65 -8.33
N SER A 158 11.21 12.35 -8.64
CA SER A 158 11.82 11.83 -9.87
C SER A 158 10.92 11.98 -11.09
N ALA A 159 11.51 11.83 -12.27
CA ALA A 159 10.79 11.86 -13.54
C ALA A 159 10.11 10.54 -13.92
N SER A 160 10.21 9.52 -13.05
CA SER A 160 9.60 8.19 -13.25
C SER A 160 8.75 7.80 -12.05
N GLU A 161 7.87 6.81 -12.21
CA GLU A 161 7.10 6.30 -11.09
C GLU A 161 7.96 5.54 -10.08
N CYS A 162 7.57 5.57 -8.81
CA CYS A 162 8.12 4.76 -7.75
C CYS A 162 7.11 3.70 -7.31
N VAL A 163 7.57 2.46 -7.11
CA VAL A 163 6.78 1.37 -6.54
C VAL A 163 7.32 1.05 -5.16
N MET A 164 6.45 1.12 -4.16
CA MET A 164 6.79 0.94 -2.76
C MET A 164 5.92 -0.15 -2.14
N ALA A 165 6.54 -1.10 -1.43
CA ALA A 165 5.86 -2.01 -0.54
C ALA A 165 5.87 -1.44 0.88
N ALA A 166 4.73 -1.50 1.57
CA ALA A 166 4.59 -1.04 2.95
C ALA A 166 3.84 -2.08 3.78
N ILE A 167 4.38 -2.40 4.95
CA ILE A 167 3.72 -3.25 5.95
C ILE A 167 3.54 -2.40 7.20
N ALA A 168 2.32 -1.90 7.42
CA ALA A 168 1.93 -1.18 8.62
C ALA A 168 1.56 -2.18 9.72
N VAL A 169 2.13 -2.02 10.90
CA VAL A 169 1.84 -2.80 12.10
C VAL A 169 1.23 -1.88 13.13
N GLY A 170 -0.04 -2.10 13.47
CA GLY A 170 -0.76 -1.30 14.47
C GLY A 170 -0.18 -1.49 15.87
N VAL A 171 0.15 -0.39 16.52
CA VAL A 171 0.71 -0.35 17.87
C VAL A 171 -0.09 0.60 18.76
N ILE A 172 0.16 0.53 20.06
CA ILE A 172 -0.40 1.50 21.01
C ILE A 172 0.49 2.75 20.96
N ARG A 173 -0.13 3.91 20.69
CA ARG A 173 0.58 5.19 20.73
C ARG A 173 0.76 5.61 22.18
N ASP A 174 1.98 5.95 22.56
CA ASP A 174 2.27 6.60 23.84
C ASP A 174 1.94 8.10 23.73
N ASN A 175 1.10 8.59 24.63
CA ASN A 175 0.72 10.01 24.71
C ASN A 175 1.78 10.80 25.50
N ARG A 176 2.99 10.87 24.99
CA ARG A 176 4.02 11.76 25.56
C ARG A 176 3.92 13.16 25.04
#